data_327f3d4bd069ca32079fe6f4028d4694
#
_entry.id   327f3d4bd069ca32079fe6f4028d4694
#
_cell.length_a   1.000
_cell.length_b   1.000
_cell.length_c   1.000
_cell.angle_alpha   90.00
_cell.angle_beta   90.00
_cell.angle_gamma   90.00
#
_symmetry.space_group_name_H-M   'P 1'
#
loop_
_entity.id
_entity.type
_entity.pdbx_description
1 polymer ?
#
loop_
_entity_poly.entity_id
_entity_poly.type
_entity_poly.pdbx_seq_one_letter_code
_entity_poly.pdbx_strand_id
1 'polypeptide(L)'
;MDELYLFLESAGFSVGRYHAGMGNEARKSSQEDFIYDRIQVMIATNAFGMGIDKSNVRYVLHYNMPQSLENYYQEAGRAGRDSEPSECIIYYSPQDVVINQFLLESKENYGEYTAEEMQNIQVQDRERLQKMTTYCTTTGCLRNYILGYFGEQAKELCGNCSNCLEELEEMDATEAAADVIECVRESGQRFGVNMIAGTLLGENTA
;
A
#
# COMPACT_ATOMS: atom_id res chain seq x y z
N MET A 1 3.96 15.39 -4.09
CA MET A 1 4.06 15.83 -2.68
C MET A 1 3.67 17.29 -2.52
N ASP A 2 4.17 18.19 -3.35
CA ASP A 2 3.87 19.64 -3.27
C ASP A 2 2.39 19.95 -3.55
N GLU A 3 1.76 19.29 -4.50
CA GLU A 3 0.33 19.44 -4.77
C GLU A 3 -0.54 19.06 -3.56
N LEU A 4 -0.22 17.94 -2.91
CA LEU A 4 -0.93 17.49 -1.71
C LEU A 4 -0.72 18.45 -0.53
N TYR A 5 0.49 19.00 -0.40
CA TYR A 5 0.80 20.04 0.59
C TYR A 5 -0.09 21.28 0.39
N LEU A 6 -0.10 21.83 -0.81
CA LEU A 6 -0.90 23.00 -1.15
C LEU A 6 -2.41 22.74 -0.98
N PHE A 7 -2.88 21.55 -1.35
CA PHE A 7 -4.26 21.17 -1.16
C PHE A 7 -4.67 21.16 0.33
N LEU A 8 -3.88 20.49 1.18
CA LEU A 8 -4.19 20.43 2.62
C LEU A 8 -4.05 21.79 3.31
N GLU A 9 -3.05 22.61 2.93
CA GLU A 9 -2.89 23.96 3.42
C GLU A 9 -4.10 24.83 3.04
N SER A 10 -4.59 24.72 1.79
CA SER A 10 -5.79 25.43 1.34
C SER A 10 -7.06 24.97 2.04
N ALA A 11 -7.10 23.73 2.52
CA ALA A 11 -8.17 23.18 3.35
C ALA A 11 -8.08 23.61 4.83
N GLY A 12 -7.09 24.39 5.21
CA GLY A 12 -6.94 24.98 6.54
C GLY A 12 -6.14 24.14 7.54
N PHE A 13 -5.44 23.10 7.08
CA PHE A 13 -4.56 22.31 7.95
C PHE A 13 -3.18 22.96 8.07
N SER A 14 -2.56 22.87 9.25
CA SER A 14 -1.14 23.14 9.41
C SER A 14 -0.33 21.91 8.97
N VAL A 15 0.46 22.07 7.91
CA VAL A 15 1.10 20.95 7.19
C VAL A 15 2.60 21.08 7.18
N GLY A 16 3.31 20.01 7.45
CA GLY A 16 4.75 19.88 7.26
C GLY A 16 5.12 18.90 6.15
N ARG A 17 6.33 19.00 5.65
CA ARG A 17 6.89 18.09 4.64
C ARG A 17 8.19 17.47 5.15
N TYR A 18 8.42 16.21 4.76
CA TYR A 18 9.68 15.52 5.06
C TYR A 18 10.05 14.53 3.94
N HIS A 19 11.14 14.81 3.24
CA HIS A 19 11.68 13.93 2.21
C HIS A 19 13.20 14.08 2.06
N ALA A 20 13.85 13.13 1.41
CA ALA A 20 15.30 13.08 1.26
C ALA A 20 15.90 14.29 0.50
N GLY A 21 15.12 14.94 -0.37
CA GLY A 21 15.56 16.15 -1.10
C GLY A 21 15.59 17.42 -0.26
N MET A 22 15.13 17.40 1.00
CA MET A 22 15.21 18.55 1.90
C MET A 22 16.58 18.62 2.60
N GLY A 23 17.05 19.85 2.86
CA GLY A 23 18.23 20.07 3.69
C GLY A 23 18.03 19.57 5.14
N ASN A 24 19.12 19.23 5.81
CA ASN A 24 19.09 18.67 7.16
C ASN A 24 18.35 19.54 8.18
N GLU A 25 18.60 20.87 8.15
CA GLU A 25 17.95 21.82 9.06
C GLU A 25 16.42 21.86 8.83
N ALA A 26 15.98 21.91 7.56
CA ALA A 26 14.56 21.92 7.22
C ALA A 26 13.86 20.63 7.65
N ARG A 27 14.52 19.47 7.47
CA ARG A 27 13.99 18.19 7.94
C ARG A 27 13.85 18.17 9.46
N LYS A 28 14.87 18.63 10.18
CA LYS A 28 14.87 18.69 11.63
C LYS A 28 13.76 19.60 12.14
N SER A 29 13.63 20.81 11.59
CA SER A 29 12.56 21.74 11.95
C SER A 29 11.17 21.15 11.74
N SER A 30 10.89 20.59 10.54
CA SER A 30 9.60 19.93 10.27
C SER A 30 9.31 18.79 11.22
N GLN A 31 10.32 17.99 11.55
CA GLN A 31 10.18 16.90 12.50
C GLN A 31 9.86 17.39 13.92
N GLU A 32 10.55 18.41 14.41
CA GLU A 32 10.29 19.03 15.69
C GLU A 32 8.89 19.66 15.75
N ASP A 33 8.48 20.36 14.69
CA ASP A 33 7.15 20.94 14.59
C ASP A 33 6.03 19.89 14.66
N PHE A 34 6.25 18.71 14.06
CA PHE A 34 5.32 17.61 14.16
C PHE A 34 5.33 16.96 15.57
N ILE A 35 6.49 16.73 16.17
CA ILE A 35 6.61 16.13 17.50
C ILE A 35 5.93 17.00 18.57
N TYR A 36 6.08 18.33 18.47
CA TYR A 36 5.53 19.29 19.42
C TYR A 36 4.13 19.82 19.07
N ASP A 37 3.40 19.12 18.20
CA ASP A 37 2.01 19.47 17.79
C ASP A 37 1.87 20.89 17.20
N ARG A 38 2.93 21.47 16.62
CA ARG A 38 2.86 22.76 15.92
C ARG A 38 2.25 22.61 14.54
N ILE A 39 2.33 21.43 13.95
CA ILE A 39 1.66 21.04 12.70
C ILE A 39 0.79 19.82 12.93
N GLN A 40 -0.34 19.79 12.23
CA GLN A 40 -1.35 18.74 12.34
C GLN A 40 -1.06 17.56 11.43
N VAL A 41 -0.53 17.83 10.25
CA VAL A 41 -0.30 16.83 9.20
C VAL A 41 1.15 16.85 8.74
N MET A 42 1.78 15.70 8.71
CA MET A 42 3.10 15.52 8.11
C MET A 42 2.98 14.72 6.81
N ILE A 43 3.35 15.34 5.70
CA ILE A 43 3.48 14.63 4.41
C ILE A 43 4.92 14.17 4.26
N ALA A 44 5.10 12.87 4.17
CA ALA A 44 6.43 12.29 4.19
C ALA A 44 6.63 11.15 3.19
N THR A 45 7.86 10.95 2.76
CA THR A 45 8.30 9.71 2.13
C THR A 45 8.84 8.74 3.17
N ASN A 46 9.21 7.52 2.76
CA ASN A 46 9.78 6.47 3.61
C ASN A 46 10.99 6.94 4.44
N ALA A 47 11.61 8.07 4.06
CA ALA A 47 12.69 8.68 4.83
C ALA A 47 12.25 9.23 6.20
N PHE A 48 10.94 9.48 6.38
CA PHE A 48 10.36 9.95 7.64
C PHE A 48 10.05 8.78 8.53
N GLY A 49 10.83 8.56 9.54
CA GLY A 49 10.38 7.56 10.47
C GLY A 49 11.43 6.83 11.27
N MET A 50 12.66 6.82 10.89
CA MET A 50 13.72 6.33 11.77
C MET A 50 13.94 7.34 12.89
N GLY A 51 13.43 7.00 14.12
CA GLY A 51 13.64 7.83 15.32
C GLY A 51 12.51 8.80 15.69
N ILE A 52 11.32 8.72 15.07
CA ILE A 52 10.17 9.52 15.51
C ILE A 52 9.40 8.74 16.55
N ASP A 53 9.43 9.26 17.78
CA ASP A 53 8.64 8.77 18.89
C ASP A 53 7.57 9.80 19.26
N LYS A 54 6.50 9.84 18.43
CA LYS A 54 5.28 10.60 18.70
C LYS A 54 4.17 9.61 19.02
N SER A 55 3.66 9.67 20.23
CA SER A 55 2.68 8.71 20.74
C SER A 55 1.25 8.97 20.24
N ASN A 56 0.89 10.23 20.05
CA ASN A 56 -0.48 10.67 19.77
C ASN A 56 -0.81 10.77 18.27
N VAL A 57 -0.20 9.96 17.41
CA VAL A 57 -0.58 9.88 15.99
C VAL A 57 -1.92 9.17 15.87
N ARG A 58 -2.94 9.89 15.36
CA ARG A 58 -4.30 9.34 15.20
C ARG A 58 -4.53 8.68 13.85
N TYR A 59 -3.85 9.16 12.81
CA TYR A 59 -4.04 8.69 11.44
C TYR A 59 -2.70 8.43 10.77
N VAL A 60 -2.56 7.26 10.14
CA VAL A 60 -1.49 6.98 9.18
C VAL A 60 -2.14 6.68 7.84
N LEU A 61 -1.92 7.58 6.87
CA LEU A 61 -2.52 7.53 5.55
C LEU A 61 -1.46 7.19 4.52
N HIS A 62 -1.59 6.06 3.87
CA HIS A 62 -0.76 5.71 2.72
C HIS A 62 -1.46 6.18 1.44
N TYR A 63 -0.99 7.30 0.91
CA TYR A 63 -1.52 7.88 -0.34
C TYR A 63 -1.18 7.03 -1.57
N ASN A 64 -0.09 6.28 -1.50
CA ASN A 64 0.31 5.26 -2.44
C ASN A 64 0.54 3.95 -1.70
N MET A 65 0.31 2.82 -2.37
CA MET A 65 0.55 1.49 -1.79
C MET A 65 2.04 1.29 -1.47
N PRO A 66 2.40 0.89 -0.23
CA PRO A 66 3.75 0.49 0.13
C PRO A 66 4.27 -0.68 -0.71
N GLN A 67 5.58 -0.83 -0.83
CA GLN A 67 6.19 -1.91 -1.61
C GLN A 67 6.08 -3.28 -0.95
N SER A 68 5.90 -3.33 0.38
CA SER A 68 5.80 -4.58 1.12
C SER A 68 4.97 -4.42 2.40
N LEU A 69 4.53 -5.55 2.95
CA LEU A 69 3.83 -5.59 4.23
C LEU A 69 4.70 -5.15 5.40
N GLU A 70 6.00 -5.41 5.33
CA GLU A 70 6.96 -4.96 6.35
C GLU A 70 7.04 -3.43 6.40
N ASN A 71 7.12 -2.78 5.24
CA ASN A 71 7.11 -1.32 5.15
C ASN A 71 5.79 -0.76 5.68
N TYR A 72 4.68 -1.32 5.23
CA TYR A 72 3.35 -0.94 5.72
C TYR A 72 3.25 -1.07 7.24
N TYR A 73 3.61 -2.23 7.78
CA TYR A 73 3.51 -2.51 9.21
C TYR A 73 4.37 -1.56 10.06
N GLN A 74 5.59 -1.28 9.59
CA GLN A 74 6.50 -0.34 10.25
C GLN A 74 5.94 1.09 10.26
N GLU A 75 5.31 1.50 9.17
CA GLU A 75 4.74 2.85 9.03
C GLU A 75 3.40 2.96 9.78
N ALA A 76 2.50 2.01 9.62
CA ALA A 76 1.22 1.93 10.31
C ALA A 76 1.39 1.80 11.84
N GLY A 77 2.43 1.11 12.30
CA GLY A 77 2.77 0.96 13.71
C GLY A 77 3.19 2.25 14.44
N ARG A 78 3.15 3.40 13.76
CA ARG A 78 3.31 4.73 14.38
C ARG A 78 2.02 5.24 14.99
N ALA A 79 0.88 4.75 14.51
CA ALA A 79 -0.43 5.15 15.00
C ALA A 79 -0.70 4.55 16.39
N GLY A 80 -1.31 5.33 17.27
CA GLY A 80 -1.87 4.87 18.55
C GLY A 80 -0.86 4.29 19.54
N ARG A 81 0.37 4.77 19.59
CA ARG A 81 1.38 4.31 20.56
C ARG A 81 1.05 4.64 22.02
N ASP A 82 0.09 5.55 22.22
CA ASP A 82 -0.48 5.88 23.53
C ASP A 82 -1.67 4.98 23.91
N SER A 83 -1.97 3.96 23.11
CA SER A 83 -3.09 3.03 23.26
C SER A 83 -4.48 3.66 22.99
N GLU A 84 -4.53 4.89 22.50
CA GLU A 84 -5.78 5.52 22.08
C GLU A 84 -6.18 5.07 20.67
N PRO A 85 -7.49 5.08 20.34
CA PRO A 85 -7.97 4.70 19.01
C PRO A 85 -7.27 5.45 17.89
N SER A 86 -6.87 4.74 16.87
CA SER A 86 -6.17 5.29 15.70
C SER A 86 -6.49 4.49 14.46
N GLU A 87 -6.38 5.12 13.30
CA GLU A 87 -6.72 4.52 12.01
C GLU A 87 -5.52 4.49 11.08
N CYS A 88 -5.39 3.37 10.35
CA CYS A 88 -4.41 3.19 9.30
C CYS A 88 -5.15 2.94 7.99
N ILE A 89 -4.98 3.82 7.02
CA ILE A 89 -5.72 3.81 5.77
C ILE A 89 -4.74 3.69 4.59
N ILE A 90 -5.06 2.83 3.63
CA ILE A 90 -4.32 2.73 2.37
C ILE A 90 -5.27 3.10 1.23
N TYR A 91 -4.87 4.06 0.42
CA TYR A 91 -5.47 4.29 -0.89
C TYR A 91 -4.77 3.37 -1.90
N TYR A 92 -5.52 2.40 -2.40
CA TYR A 92 -5.00 1.43 -3.36
C TYR A 92 -5.40 1.79 -4.79
N SER A 93 -4.43 1.73 -5.68
CA SER A 93 -4.64 1.79 -7.13
C SER A 93 -3.84 0.69 -7.83
N PRO A 94 -4.38 0.00 -8.84
CA PRO A 94 -3.60 -0.93 -9.66
C PRO A 94 -2.36 -0.28 -10.29
N GLN A 95 -2.39 1.04 -10.51
CA GLN A 95 -1.25 1.80 -11.02
C GLN A 95 -0.07 1.80 -10.04
N ASP A 96 -0.33 1.74 -8.73
CA ASP A 96 0.74 1.66 -7.72
C ASP A 96 1.54 0.36 -7.85
N VAL A 97 0.89 -0.74 -8.24
CA VAL A 97 1.57 -2.02 -8.50
C VAL A 97 2.56 -1.88 -9.65
N VAL A 98 2.12 -1.25 -10.76
CA VAL A 98 2.96 -1.03 -11.93
C VAL A 98 4.15 -0.13 -11.59
N ILE A 99 3.91 0.96 -10.86
CA ILE A 99 4.96 1.88 -10.42
C ILE A 99 5.97 1.16 -9.51
N ASN A 100 5.47 0.39 -8.54
CA ASN A 100 6.34 -0.35 -7.62
C ASN A 100 7.15 -1.43 -8.36
N GLN A 101 6.57 -2.14 -9.32
CA GLN A 101 7.31 -3.09 -10.16
C GLN A 101 8.45 -2.39 -10.91
N PHE A 102 8.15 -1.26 -11.57
CA PHE A 102 9.16 -0.48 -12.26
C PHE A 102 10.30 -0.02 -11.33
N LEU A 103 9.97 0.46 -10.14
CA LEU A 103 10.97 0.88 -9.14
C LEU A 103 11.84 -0.29 -8.66
N LEU A 104 11.27 -1.48 -8.50
CA LEU A 104 12.02 -2.68 -8.11
C LEU A 104 12.97 -3.15 -9.23
N GLU A 105 12.53 -3.09 -10.48
CA GLU A 105 13.33 -3.49 -11.64
C GLU A 105 14.43 -2.48 -11.99
N SER A 106 14.23 -1.19 -11.66
CA SER A 106 15.20 -0.12 -11.89
C SER A 106 16.25 0.01 -10.78
N LYS A 107 16.24 -0.85 -9.77
CA LYS A 107 17.30 -0.86 -8.73
C LYS A 107 18.66 -1.15 -9.36
N GLU A 108 19.55 -0.17 -9.30
CA GLU A 108 20.94 -0.33 -9.78
C GLU A 108 21.77 -1.16 -8.78
N ASN A 109 22.57 -2.07 -9.33
CA ASN A 109 23.59 -2.78 -8.55
C ASN A 109 24.88 -1.96 -8.56
N TYR A 110 25.15 -1.25 -7.49
CA TYR A 110 26.41 -0.48 -7.33
C TYR A 110 27.64 -1.35 -7.07
N GLY A 111 27.61 -2.63 -7.46
CA GLY A 111 28.72 -3.57 -7.27
C GLY A 111 28.75 -4.22 -5.89
N GLU A 112 27.67 -4.08 -5.11
CA GLU A 112 27.54 -4.68 -3.78
C GLU A 112 27.19 -6.16 -3.83
N TYR A 113 26.53 -6.62 -4.93
CA TYR A 113 26.00 -7.98 -5.07
C TYR A 113 26.44 -8.64 -6.37
N THR A 114 26.57 -9.95 -6.34
CA THR A 114 26.73 -10.77 -7.55
C THR A 114 25.45 -10.80 -8.37
N ALA A 115 25.53 -11.22 -9.64
CA ALA A 115 24.34 -11.33 -10.50
C ALA A 115 23.30 -12.32 -9.93
N GLU A 116 23.74 -13.40 -9.30
CA GLU A 116 22.86 -14.40 -8.67
C GLU A 116 22.17 -13.83 -7.43
N GLU A 117 22.91 -13.11 -6.57
CA GLU A 117 22.33 -12.43 -5.41
C GLU A 117 21.31 -11.37 -5.81
N MET A 118 21.60 -10.57 -6.84
CA MET A 118 20.65 -9.59 -7.37
C MET A 118 19.37 -10.25 -7.90
N GLN A 119 19.50 -11.36 -8.60
CA GLN A 119 18.33 -12.10 -9.08
C GLN A 119 17.47 -12.61 -7.92
N ASN A 120 18.10 -13.15 -6.87
CA ASN A 120 17.39 -13.60 -5.68
C ASN A 120 16.68 -12.45 -4.95
N ILE A 121 17.33 -11.28 -4.82
CA ILE A 121 16.72 -10.07 -4.23
C ILE A 121 15.51 -9.65 -5.04
N GLN A 122 15.60 -9.61 -6.37
CA GLN A 122 14.49 -9.23 -7.23
C GLN A 122 13.29 -10.20 -7.12
N VAL A 123 13.55 -11.50 -7.02
CA VAL A 123 12.51 -12.51 -6.81
C VAL A 123 11.79 -12.24 -5.48
N GLN A 124 12.54 -12.08 -4.40
CA GLN A 124 11.98 -11.80 -3.08
C GLN A 124 11.18 -10.48 -3.03
N ASP A 125 11.69 -9.43 -3.67
CA ASP A 125 11.01 -8.14 -3.73
C ASP A 125 9.68 -8.24 -4.50
N ARG A 126 9.62 -9.01 -5.60
CA ARG A 126 8.38 -9.29 -6.32
C ARG A 126 7.39 -10.08 -5.47
N GLU A 127 7.83 -11.07 -4.74
CA GLU A 127 6.99 -11.84 -3.82
C GLU A 127 6.40 -10.96 -2.72
N ARG A 128 7.21 -10.07 -2.13
CA ARG A 128 6.75 -9.09 -1.13
C ARG A 128 5.71 -8.14 -1.70
N LEU A 129 5.94 -7.61 -2.90
CA LEU A 129 4.99 -6.74 -3.60
C LEU A 129 3.68 -7.48 -3.89
N GLN A 130 3.75 -8.75 -4.32
CA GLN A 130 2.57 -9.57 -4.53
C GLN A 130 1.76 -9.77 -3.23
N LYS A 131 2.42 -10.04 -2.11
CA LYS A 131 1.77 -10.15 -0.79
C LYS A 131 1.10 -8.85 -0.38
N MET A 132 1.75 -7.71 -0.60
CA MET A 132 1.18 -6.40 -0.34
C MET A 132 -0.04 -6.11 -1.23
N THR A 133 0.04 -6.45 -2.52
CA THR A 133 -1.09 -6.33 -3.45
C THR A 133 -2.26 -7.20 -3.00
N THR A 134 -2.01 -8.45 -2.62
CA THR A 134 -3.04 -9.34 -2.09
C THR A 134 -3.68 -8.79 -0.82
N TYR A 135 -2.90 -8.18 0.08
CA TYR A 135 -3.42 -7.51 1.26
C TYR A 135 -4.39 -6.37 0.91
N CYS A 136 -4.07 -5.57 -0.09
CA CYS A 136 -4.93 -4.46 -0.53
C CYS A 136 -6.21 -4.92 -1.26
N THR A 137 -6.23 -6.14 -1.78
CA THR A 137 -7.34 -6.65 -2.60
C THR A 137 -8.13 -7.79 -1.96
N THR A 138 -7.68 -8.28 -0.80
CA THR A 138 -8.39 -9.37 -0.10
C THR A 138 -9.72 -8.89 0.49
N THR A 139 -10.72 -9.77 0.47
CA THR A 139 -11.97 -9.60 1.19
C THR A 139 -11.93 -10.22 2.61
N GLY A 140 -10.87 -10.94 2.92
CA GLY A 140 -10.65 -11.54 4.23
C GLY A 140 -10.23 -10.51 5.29
N CYS A 141 -10.15 -10.95 6.55
CA CYS A 141 -9.76 -10.09 7.66
C CYS A 141 -8.33 -9.54 7.47
N LEU A 142 -8.20 -8.21 7.34
CA LEU A 142 -6.92 -7.55 7.12
C LEU A 142 -5.92 -7.77 8.26
N ARG A 143 -6.38 -7.76 9.52
CA ARG A 143 -5.50 -8.02 10.67
C ARG A 143 -4.97 -9.45 10.66
N ASN A 144 -5.82 -10.42 10.37
CA ASN A 144 -5.40 -11.82 10.30
C ASN A 144 -4.43 -12.06 9.17
N TYR A 145 -4.59 -11.36 8.05
CA TYR A 145 -3.65 -11.43 6.93
C TYR A 145 -2.24 -10.99 7.37
N ILE A 146 -2.13 -9.86 8.07
CA ILE A 146 -0.85 -9.35 8.58
C ILE A 146 -0.25 -10.31 9.61
N LEU A 147 -1.04 -10.75 10.61
CA LEU A 147 -0.57 -11.67 11.64
C LEU A 147 -0.08 -12.99 11.04
N GLY A 148 -0.84 -13.56 10.10
CA GLY A 148 -0.45 -14.77 9.38
C GLY A 148 0.82 -14.59 8.55
N TYR A 149 1.00 -13.41 7.93
CA TYR A 149 2.24 -13.09 7.20
C TYR A 149 3.48 -13.12 8.11
N PHE A 150 3.36 -12.63 9.34
CA PHE A 150 4.44 -12.66 10.34
C PHE A 150 4.49 -13.97 11.16
N GLY A 151 3.71 -15.00 10.78
CA GLY A 151 3.76 -16.32 11.41
C GLY A 151 2.94 -16.46 12.68
N GLU A 152 2.05 -15.51 12.98
CA GLU A 152 1.15 -15.59 14.12
C GLU A 152 -0.17 -16.25 13.75
N GLN A 153 -0.69 -17.09 14.65
CA GLN A 153 -2.04 -17.64 14.50
C GLN A 153 -3.06 -16.64 15.01
N ALA A 154 -3.97 -16.24 14.14
CA ALA A 154 -5.01 -15.28 14.45
C ALA A 154 -6.40 -15.95 14.48
N LYS A 155 -7.36 -15.27 15.11
CA LYS A 155 -8.78 -15.62 15.03
C LYS A 155 -9.29 -15.42 13.61
N GLU A 156 -10.37 -16.11 13.23
CA GLU A 156 -10.95 -15.98 11.89
C GLU A 156 -11.33 -14.53 11.52
N LEU A 157 -11.85 -13.75 12.49
CA LEU A 157 -12.25 -12.36 12.31
C LEU A 157 -11.73 -11.49 13.46
N CYS A 158 -11.23 -10.27 13.14
CA CYS A 158 -10.80 -9.35 14.17
C CYS A 158 -11.91 -8.41 14.67
N GLY A 159 -13.02 -8.29 13.92
CA GLY A 159 -14.15 -7.42 14.26
C GLY A 159 -13.84 -5.90 14.25
N ASN A 160 -12.72 -5.47 13.67
CA ASN A 160 -12.27 -4.07 13.74
C ASN A 160 -11.64 -3.52 12.45
N CYS A 161 -11.31 -4.35 11.47
CA CYS A 161 -10.84 -3.86 10.17
C CYS A 161 -12.02 -3.61 9.24
N SER A 162 -11.82 -2.81 8.18
CA SER A 162 -12.86 -2.49 7.21
C SER A 162 -13.59 -3.74 6.72
N ASN A 163 -12.85 -4.76 6.28
CA ASN A 163 -13.44 -6.00 5.76
C ASN A 163 -14.26 -6.80 6.79
N CYS A 164 -14.00 -6.62 8.09
CA CYS A 164 -14.81 -7.23 9.14
C CYS A 164 -16.04 -6.41 9.52
N LEU A 165 -16.03 -5.10 9.24
CA LEU A 165 -17.11 -4.17 9.56
C LEU A 165 -18.06 -3.97 8.38
N GLU A 166 -17.60 -4.19 7.15
CA GLU A 166 -18.44 -4.15 5.95
C GLU A 166 -19.27 -5.43 5.83
N GLU A 167 -20.57 -5.27 5.58
CA GLU A 167 -21.43 -6.38 5.14
C GLU A 167 -21.18 -6.58 3.64
N LEU A 168 -20.36 -7.56 3.29
CA LEU A 168 -20.15 -7.96 1.91
C LEU A 168 -21.31 -8.83 1.46
N GLU A 169 -22.01 -8.42 0.39
CA GLU A 169 -22.97 -9.27 -0.29
C GLU A 169 -22.20 -10.34 -1.10
N GLU A 170 -22.41 -11.60 -0.73
CA GLU A 170 -21.91 -12.73 -1.52
C GLU A 170 -22.84 -12.99 -2.70
N MET A 171 -22.28 -13.03 -3.91
CA MET A 171 -23.01 -13.45 -5.10
C MET A 171 -22.42 -14.73 -5.68
N ASP A 172 -23.26 -15.63 -6.16
CA ASP A 172 -22.80 -16.78 -6.93
C ASP A 172 -22.29 -16.32 -8.31
N ALA A 173 -20.99 -16.34 -8.48
CA ALA A 173 -20.33 -15.96 -9.72
C ALA A 173 -19.89 -17.20 -10.56
N THR A 174 -20.40 -18.39 -10.28
CA THR A 174 -19.94 -19.65 -10.91
C THR A 174 -20.11 -19.61 -12.42
N GLU A 175 -21.27 -19.17 -12.93
CA GLU A 175 -21.52 -19.08 -14.38
C GLU A 175 -20.61 -18.00 -15.02
N ALA A 176 -20.54 -16.82 -14.43
CA ALA A 176 -19.68 -15.74 -14.94
C ALA A 176 -18.19 -16.15 -14.93
N ALA A 177 -17.73 -16.86 -13.91
CA ALA A 177 -16.38 -17.38 -13.85
C ALA A 177 -16.11 -18.43 -14.94
N ALA A 178 -17.07 -19.32 -15.23
CA ALA A 178 -16.97 -20.29 -16.32
C ALA A 178 -16.86 -19.60 -17.67
N ASP A 179 -17.69 -18.59 -17.94
CA ASP A 179 -17.67 -17.82 -19.17
C ASP A 179 -16.32 -17.08 -19.37
N VAL A 180 -15.78 -16.48 -18.32
CA VAL A 180 -14.45 -15.85 -18.34
C VAL A 180 -13.36 -16.87 -18.69
N ILE A 181 -13.36 -18.04 -18.02
CA ILE A 181 -12.37 -19.10 -18.25
C ILE A 181 -12.46 -19.60 -19.69
N GLU A 182 -13.67 -19.81 -20.22
CA GLU A 182 -13.89 -20.27 -21.58
C GLU A 182 -13.41 -19.23 -22.60
N CYS A 183 -13.76 -17.97 -22.43
CA CYS A 183 -13.30 -16.86 -23.27
C CYS A 183 -11.76 -16.74 -23.27
N VAL A 184 -11.11 -16.84 -22.14
CA VAL A 184 -9.65 -16.83 -22.03
C VAL A 184 -9.02 -18.01 -22.76
N ARG A 185 -9.61 -19.21 -22.64
CA ARG A 185 -9.15 -20.44 -23.31
C ARG A 185 -9.30 -20.34 -24.84
N GLU A 186 -10.46 -19.90 -25.33
CA GLU A 186 -10.75 -19.77 -26.75
C GLU A 186 -9.88 -18.69 -27.41
N SER A 187 -9.61 -17.61 -26.70
CA SER A 187 -8.72 -16.53 -27.17
C SER A 187 -7.21 -16.90 -27.12
N GLY A 188 -6.88 -18.11 -26.65
CA GLY A 188 -5.51 -18.61 -26.57
C GLY A 188 -4.63 -17.88 -25.56
N GLN A 189 -5.24 -17.30 -24.52
CA GLN A 189 -4.55 -16.58 -23.42
C GLN A 189 -3.70 -15.38 -23.90
N ARG A 190 -4.12 -14.72 -25.00
CA ARG A 190 -3.33 -13.66 -25.64
C ARG A 190 -3.78 -12.26 -25.30
N PHE A 191 -4.96 -12.11 -24.69
CA PHE A 191 -5.57 -10.81 -24.49
C PHE A 191 -5.62 -10.45 -22.99
N GLY A 192 -5.52 -9.15 -22.71
CA GLY A 192 -5.63 -8.61 -21.35
C GLY A 192 -7.09 -8.53 -20.87
N VAL A 193 -7.25 -8.20 -19.61
CA VAL A 193 -8.54 -8.16 -18.90
C VAL A 193 -9.59 -7.33 -19.63
N ASN A 194 -9.23 -6.14 -20.11
CA ASN A 194 -10.18 -5.25 -20.78
C ASN A 194 -10.77 -5.85 -22.07
N MET A 195 -9.95 -6.58 -22.85
CA MET A 195 -10.40 -7.24 -24.07
C MET A 195 -11.34 -8.41 -23.75
N ILE A 196 -10.99 -9.22 -22.76
CA ILE A 196 -11.84 -10.34 -22.30
C ILE A 196 -13.18 -9.80 -21.78
N ALA A 197 -13.14 -8.79 -20.90
CA ALA A 197 -14.35 -8.17 -20.37
C ALA A 197 -15.24 -7.56 -21.48
N GLY A 198 -14.65 -6.81 -22.40
CA GLY A 198 -15.38 -6.22 -23.53
C GLY A 198 -16.01 -7.30 -24.43
N THR A 199 -15.31 -8.41 -24.69
CA THR A 199 -15.84 -9.53 -25.46
C THR A 199 -17.06 -10.16 -24.77
N LEU A 200 -16.99 -10.40 -23.48
CA LEU A 200 -18.09 -10.97 -22.69
C LEU A 200 -19.29 -10.03 -22.58
N LEU A 201 -19.05 -8.72 -22.53
CA LEU A 201 -20.09 -7.69 -22.53
C LEU A 201 -20.68 -7.41 -23.94
N GLY A 202 -20.17 -8.07 -24.99
CA GLY A 202 -20.60 -7.86 -26.37
C GLY A 202 -20.16 -6.52 -26.96
N GLU A 203 -19.12 -5.91 -26.41
CA GLU A 203 -18.54 -4.69 -26.98
C GLU A 203 -17.76 -5.02 -28.24
N ASN A 204 -18.02 -4.25 -29.31
CA ASN A 204 -17.23 -4.35 -30.53
C ASN A 204 -15.84 -3.73 -30.32
N THR A 205 -14.90 -4.54 -29.86
CA THR A 205 -13.48 -4.18 -29.75
C THR A 205 -12.78 -4.46 -31.09
N ALA A 206 -13.07 -3.66 -32.13
CA ALA A 206 -12.36 -3.68 -33.40
C ALA A 206 -11.18 -2.68 -33.37
#